data_67c87d306f47803305a03fd5c2917908
#
_entry.id   67c87d306f47803305a03fd5c2917908
#
_cell.length_a   1.000
_cell.length_b   1.000
_cell.length_c   1.000
_cell.angle_alpha   90.00
_cell.angle_beta   90.00
_cell.angle_gamma   90.00
#
_symmetry.space_group_name_H-M   'P 1'
#
loop_
_entity.id
_entity.type
_entity.pdbx_description
1 polymer ?
#
loop_
_entity_poly.entity_id
_entity_poly.type
_entity_poly.pdbx_seq_one_letter_code
_entity_poly.pdbx_strand_id
1 'polypeptide(L)'
;LLVLFIFCLPAMMQAQENESENNKNYLTGAVPEKDGKVVFSKEFDLSNLSKDQVFDKVMNWMEKRLKKNNNISRVIYTDRDKGIIVGSGEEYLVLKSSAISLDRAVIKYQITTTCLPGKCNMNIERIYYDYEKEKRIPAEQQITDKEALNKDKTKLVWVYGKFRVKTVDFVDALFSHLQKAIGAAPITAQVTETAPLVASKPDVSSIP
;
A
#
# COMPACT_ATOMS: atom_id res chain seq x y z
N LEU A 1 41.81 -31.64 -23.00
CA LEU A 1 41.13 -31.34 -21.71
C LEU A 1 40.93 -29.85 -21.56
N LEU A 2 40.07 -29.22 -22.41
CA LEU A 2 39.76 -27.79 -22.27
C LEU A 2 38.47 -27.42 -23.02
N VAL A 3 37.34 -28.04 -22.67
CA VAL A 3 36.03 -27.61 -23.20
C VAL A 3 34.96 -27.91 -22.14
N LEU A 4 34.90 -27.13 -21.07
CA LEU A 4 33.74 -27.19 -20.12
C LEU A 4 33.60 -25.93 -19.29
N PHE A 5 33.62 -24.74 -19.88
CA PHE A 5 33.43 -23.51 -19.07
C PHE A 5 32.63 -22.37 -19.75
N ILE A 6 31.81 -22.65 -20.78
CA ILE A 6 31.09 -21.56 -21.51
C ILE A 6 29.56 -21.60 -21.34
N PHE A 7 28.97 -22.42 -20.47
CA PHE A 7 27.48 -22.54 -20.40
C PHE A 7 26.81 -21.97 -19.15
N CYS A 8 27.52 -21.27 -18.26
CA CYS A 8 26.92 -20.71 -17.03
C CYS A 8 26.62 -19.18 -17.04
N LEU A 9 27.01 -18.44 -18.06
CA LEU A 9 26.86 -16.97 -18.11
C LEU A 9 25.45 -16.45 -18.37
N PRO A 10 24.57 -17.08 -19.19
CA PRO A 10 23.25 -16.50 -19.43
C PRO A 10 22.28 -16.63 -18.23
N ALA A 11 22.42 -17.66 -17.41
CA ALA A 11 21.51 -17.84 -16.25
C ALA A 11 21.77 -16.83 -15.12
N MET A 12 23.01 -16.37 -14.94
CA MET A 12 23.32 -15.33 -13.95
C MET A 12 22.84 -13.94 -14.36
N MET A 13 22.84 -13.61 -15.65
CA MET A 13 22.31 -12.32 -16.14
C MET A 13 20.78 -12.23 -15.96
N GLN A 14 20.04 -13.29 -16.24
CA GLN A 14 18.58 -13.31 -16.05
C GLN A 14 18.19 -13.22 -14.57
N ALA A 15 18.94 -13.82 -13.66
CA ALA A 15 18.70 -13.69 -12.22
C ALA A 15 18.93 -12.25 -11.72
N GLN A 16 19.92 -11.53 -12.24
CA GLN A 16 20.19 -10.13 -11.90
C GLN A 16 19.15 -9.17 -12.49
N GLU A 17 18.64 -9.41 -13.68
CA GLU A 17 17.56 -8.61 -14.28
C GLU A 17 16.26 -8.76 -13.51
N ASN A 18 15.88 -9.98 -13.12
CA ASN A 18 14.68 -10.24 -12.31
C ASN A 18 14.76 -9.64 -10.90
N GLU A 19 15.93 -9.61 -10.26
CA GLU A 19 16.12 -8.94 -8.97
C GLU A 19 16.06 -7.42 -9.09
N SER A 20 16.57 -6.84 -10.18
CA SER A 20 16.52 -5.40 -10.40
C SER A 20 15.13 -4.89 -10.77
N GLU A 21 14.33 -5.63 -11.54
CA GLU A 21 12.95 -5.30 -11.84
C GLU A 21 12.03 -5.44 -10.63
N ASN A 22 12.21 -6.49 -9.83
CA ASN A 22 11.46 -6.70 -8.60
C ASN A 22 11.74 -5.60 -7.56
N ASN A 23 12.94 -5.01 -7.57
CA ASN A 23 13.26 -3.91 -6.66
C ASN A 23 12.62 -2.56 -7.06
N LYS A 24 12.31 -2.31 -8.34
CA LYS A 24 11.72 -1.03 -8.81
C LYS A 24 10.40 -0.72 -8.11
N ASN A 25 9.58 -1.74 -7.85
CA ASN A 25 8.28 -1.59 -7.19
C ASN A 25 8.39 -1.11 -5.72
N TYR A 26 9.58 -1.12 -5.14
CA TYR A 26 9.83 -0.74 -3.75
C TYR A 26 10.73 0.50 -3.61
N LEU A 27 11.09 1.14 -4.72
CA LEU A 27 11.92 2.34 -4.73
C LEU A 27 11.07 3.61 -4.51
N THR A 28 11.58 4.75 -4.95
CA THR A 28 10.96 6.07 -4.75
C THR A 28 9.47 6.06 -5.12
N GLY A 29 8.65 6.57 -4.19
CA GLY A 29 7.20 6.66 -4.37
C GLY A 29 6.40 5.42 -3.94
N ALA A 30 7.07 4.28 -3.66
CA ALA A 30 6.38 3.08 -3.19
C ALA A 30 5.76 3.22 -1.79
N VAL A 31 6.27 4.15 -0.98
CA VAL A 31 5.74 4.49 0.34
C VAL A 31 5.31 5.95 0.33
N PRO A 32 4.00 6.22 0.15
CA PRO A 32 3.50 7.60 0.13
C PRO A 32 3.55 8.24 1.51
N GLU A 33 3.93 9.51 1.55
CA GLU A 33 3.92 10.33 2.76
C GLU A 33 2.96 11.51 2.57
N LYS A 34 2.10 11.74 3.55
CA LYS A 34 1.21 12.89 3.62
C LYS A 34 1.39 13.57 4.98
N ASP A 35 1.76 14.85 4.98
CA ASP A 35 2.00 15.63 6.19
C ASP A 35 2.99 14.94 7.17
N GLY A 36 4.04 14.33 6.62
CA GLY A 36 5.06 13.59 7.37
C GLY A 36 4.59 12.26 7.98
N LYS A 37 3.46 11.72 7.51
CA LYS A 37 2.91 10.43 7.90
C LYS A 37 2.84 9.48 6.71
N VAL A 38 3.17 8.22 6.96
CA VAL A 38 2.99 7.15 5.96
C VAL A 38 1.50 6.84 5.84
N VAL A 39 0.94 7.07 4.65
CA VAL A 39 -0.48 6.80 4.33
C VAL A 39 -0.57 6.17 2.95
N PHE A 40 -0.91 4.91 2.90
CA PHE A 40 -1.25 4.24 1.64
C PHE A 40 -2.73 4.42 1.36
N SER A 41 -3.08 4.88 0.15
CA SER A 41 -4.46 5.18 -0.24
C SER A 41 -4.82 4.51 -1.54
N LYS A 42 -6.05 3.98 -1.64
CA LYS A 42 -6.59 3.43 -2.89
C LYS A 42 -8.10 3.72 -2.99
N GLU A 43 -8.51 4.20 -4.16
CA GLU A 43 -9.92 4.34 -4.53
C GLU A 43 -10.39 3.09 -5.29
N PHE A 44 -11.63 2.67 -5.05
CA PHE A 44 -12.28 1.54 -5.71
C PHE A 44 -13.54 2.04 -6.41
N ASP A 45 -13.66 1.74 -7.69
CA ASP A 45 -14.86 2.05 -8.47
C ASP A 45 -15.95 0.99 -8.27
N LEU A 46 -17.14 1.45 -7.94
CA LEU A 46 -18.34 0.68 -7.67
C LEU A 46 -19.55 1.38 -8.28
N SER A 47 -19.42 1.94 -9.47
CA SER A 47 -20.32 2.90 -10.13
C SER A 47 -21.82 2.54 -10.07
N ASN A 48 -22.15 1.25 -9.91
CA ASN A 48 -23.55 0.78 -9.91
C ASN A 48 -24.12 0.60 -8.50
N LEU A 49 -23.40 0.98 -7.44
CA LEU A 49 -23.84 0.76 -6.06
C LEU A 49 -24.19 2.07 -5.35
N SER A 50 -25.24 2.03 -4.53
CA SER A 50 -25.54 3.13 -3.61
C SER A 50 -24.50 3.18 -2.48
N LYS A 51 -24.44 4.31 -1.75
CA LYS A 51 -23.56 4.46 -0.58
C LYS A 51 -23.77 3.33 0.43
N ASP A 52 -25.02 2.98 0.73
CA ASP A 52 -25.33 1.94 1.71
C ASP A 52 -24.89 0.54 1.24
N GLN A 53 -25.05 0.24 -0.04
CA GLN A 53 -24.58 -1.02 -0.61
C GLN A 53 -23.04 -1.11 -0.57
N VAL A 54 -22.34 -0.01 -0.85
CA VAL A 54 -20.88 0.07 -0.72
C VAL A 54 -20.49 -0.14 0.74
N PHE A 55 -21.14 0.58 1.67
CA PHE A 55 -20.88 0.47 3.11
C PHE A 55 -21.04 -0.97 3.62
N ASP A 56 -22.15 -1.63 3.29
CA ASP A 56 -22.42 -3.00 3.73
C ASP A 56 -21.38 -4.01 3.20
N LYS A 57 -20.97 -3.87 1.93
CA LYS A 57 -19.92 -4.72 1.36
C LYS A 57 -18.57 -4.52 2.06
N VAL A 58 -18.17 -3.27 2.28
CA VAL A 58 -16.90 -2.91 2.93
C VAL A 58 -16.92 -3.37 4.40
N MET A 59 -18.02 -3.14 5.12
CA MET A 59 -18.20 -3.54 6.52
C MET A 59 -18.07 -5.06 6.68
N ASN A 60 -18.80 -5.82 5.86
CA ASN A 60 -18.74 -7.29 5.86
C ASN A 60 -17.32 -7.82 5.58
N TRP A 61 -16.60 -7.19 4.63
CA TRP A 61 -15.22 -7.54 4.38
C TRP A 61 -14.33 -7.23 5.59
N MET A 62 -14.44 -6.02 6.15
CA MET A 62 -13.58 -5.58 7.26
C MET A 62 -13.77 -6.44 8.49
N GLU A 63 -15.00 -6.77 8.86
CA GLU A 63 -15.29 -7.68 9.97
C GLU A 63 -14.65 -9.06 9.75
N LYS A 64 -14.84 -9.65 8.57
CA LYS A 64 -14.26 -10.96 8.24
C LYS A 64 -12.73 -10.93 8.23
N ARG A 65 -12.16 -9.85 7.69
CA ARG A 65 -10.70 -9.67 7.59
C ARG A 65 -10.04 -9.56 8.96
N LEU A 66 -10.64 -8.79 9.84
CA LEU A 66 -10.08 -8.50 11.17
C LEU A 66 -10.36 -9.59 12.20
N LYS A 67 -11.47 -10.33 12.08
CA LYS A 67 -11.80 -11.46 12.99
C LYS A 67 -10.76 -12.59 13.00
N LYS A 68 -9.94 -12.71 11.97
CA LYS A 68 -8.95 -13.80 11.85
C LYS A 68 -7.86 -13.80 12.93
N ASN A 69 -7.73 -12.72 13.69
CA ASN A 69 -6.64 -12.50 14.67
C ASN A 69 -7.14 -12.41 16.13
N ASN A 70 -7.81 -13.45 16.64
CA ASN A 70 -8.11 -13.64 18.06
C ASN A 70 -8.62 -12.38 18.80
N ASN A 71 -9.50 -11.58 18.20
CA ASN A 71 -10.11 -10.37 18.74
C ASN A 71 -9.18 -9.17 19.03
N ILE A 72 -7.89 -9.25 18.71
CA ILE A 72 -6.97 -8.11 18.80
C ILE A 72 -7.29 -7.12 17.69
N SER A 73 -7.48 -7.65 16.47
CA SER A 73 -7.91 -6.86 15.31
C SER A 73 -9.43 -6.77 15.28
N ARG A 74 -9.98 -5.56 15.10
CA ARG A 74 -11.43 -5.33 15.10
C ARG A 74 -11.81 -4.03 14.43
N VAL A 75 -13.08 -3.92 14.05
CA VAL A 75 -13.71 -2.63 13.72
C VAL A 75 -13.81 -1.81 15.02
N ILE A 76 -13.34 -0.57 14.99
CA ILE A 76 -13.26 0.31 16.17
C ILE A 76 -14.20 1.52 16.08
N TYR A 77 -14.64 1.88 14.87
CA TYR A 77 -15.60 2.96 14.67
C TYR A 77 -16.37 2.77 13.36
N THR A 78 -17.65 3.14 13.38
CA THR A 78 -18.50 3.21 12.19
C THR A 78 -19.41 4.41 12.25
N ASP A 79 -19.62 5.06 11.10
CA ASP A 79 -20.60 6.14 10.92
C ASP A 79 -21.23 5.94 9.52
N ARG A 80 -22.44 5.37 9.50
CA ARG A 80 -23.14 5.06 8.24
C ARG A 80 -23.55 6.32 7.49
N ASP A 81 -23.93 7.37 8.21
CA ASP A 81 -24.37 8.61 7.58
C ASP A 81 -23.22 9.30 6.84
N LYS A 82 -22.02 9.27 7.40
CA LYS A 82 -20.80 9.75 6.76
C LYS A 82 -20.13 8.70 5.85
N GLY A 83 -20.58 7.44 5.90
CA GLY A 83 -19.98 6.34 5.15
C GLY A 83 -18.62 5.93 5.67
N ILE A 84 -18.29 6.17 6.94
CA ILE A 84 -16.96 5.92 7.50
C ILE A 84 -16.95 4.60 8.26
N ILE A 85 -15.92 3.77 7.99
CA ILE A 85 -15.62 2.56 8.77
C ILE A 85 -14.13 2.59 9.11
N VAL A 86 -13.80 2.39 10.39
CA VAL A 86 -12.41 2.34 10.87
C VAL A 86 -12.16 1.01 11.56
N GLY A 87 -11.11 0.34 11.13
CA GLY A 87 -10.61 -0.90 11.70
C GLY A 87 -9.20 -0.76 12.25
N SER A 88 -8.87 -1.48 13.31
CA SER A 88 -7.52 -1.65 13.84
C SER A 88 -7.06 -3.07 13.60
N GLY A 89 -5.88 -3.24 13.01
CA GLY A 89 -5.27 -4.53 12.71
C GLY A 89 -3.94 -4.70 13.42
N GLU A 90 -3.67 -5.96 13.83
CA GLU A 90 -2.39 -6.38 14.36
C GLU A 90 -2.09 -7.78 13.83
N GLU A 91 -0.96 -7.95 13.11
CA GLU A 91 -0.61 -9.20 12.43
C GLU A 91 0.90 -9.45 12.45
N TYR A 92 1.31 -10.71 12.23
CA TYR A 92 2.72 -11.00 11.98
C TYR A 92 3.12 -10.63 10.56
N LEU A 93 4.17 -9.83 10.45
CA LEU A 93 4.85 -9.50 9.20
C LEU A 93 6.11 -10.33 9.10
N VAL A 94 6.13 -11.34 8.24
CA VAL A 94 7.30 -12.20 8.05
C VAL A 94 8.32 -11.46 7.18
N LEU A 95 9.42 -11.04 7.79
CA LEU A 95 10.50 -10.29 7.15
C LEU A 95 11.44 -11.20 6.36
N LYS A 96 11.76 -12.36 6.94
CA LYS A 96 12.56 -13.41 6.32
C LYS A 96 12.16 -14.76 6.88
N SER A 97 12.13 -15.77 6.00
CA SER A 97 11.90 -17.15 6.39
C SER A 97 12.92 -18.06 5.71
N SER A 98 13.52 -18.98 6.47
CA SER A 98 14.39 -20.02 5.98
C SER A 98 14.12 -21.31 6.75
N ALA A 99 14.72 -22.43 6.35
CA ALA A 99 14.53 -23.72 7.04
C ALA A 99 14.91 -23.71 8.53
N ILE A 100 15.79 -22.80 8.94
CA ILE A 100 16.36 -22.75 10.31
C ILE A 100 16.10 -21.42 11.02
N SER A 101 15.49 -20.44 10.38
CA SER A 101 15.29 -19.09 10.97
C SER A 101 14.03 -18.43 10.45
N LEU A 102 13.26 -17.87 11.37
CA LEU A 102 12.09 -17.06 11.10
C LEU A 102 12.29 -15.68 11.70
N ASP A 103 12.46 -14.66 10.84
CA ASP A 103 12.51 -13.25 11.23
C ASP A 103 11.15 -12.61 10.97
N ARG A 104 10.49 -12.09 12.02
CA ARG A 104 9.16 -11.50 11.94
C ARG A 104 9.01 -10.31 12.88
N ALA A 105 8.21 -9.35 12.46
CA ALA A 105 7.71 -8.28 13.30
C ALA A 105 6.20 -8.45 13.53
N VAL A 106 5.65 -7.74 14.50
CA VAL A 106 4.20 -7.49 14.57
C VAL A 106 3.95 -6.15 13.89
N ILE A 107 3.15 -6.14 12.83
CA ILE A 107 2.66 -4.91 12.21
C ILE A 107 1.31 -4.53 12.82
N LYS A 108 1.20 -3.28 13.27
CA LYS A 108 -0.03 -2.66 13.77
C LYS A 108 -0.41 -1.54 12.84
N TYR A 109 -1.68 -1.48 12.46
CA TYR A 109 -2.14 -0.52 11.45
C TYR A 109 -3.60 -0.15 11.66
N GLN A 110 -4.01 0.96 11.07
CA GLN A 110 -5.40 1.37 10.99
C GLN A 110 -5.86 1.33 9.53
N ILE A 111 -7.04 0.78 9.31
CA ILE A 111 -7.77 0.88 8.05
C ILE A 111 -8.85 1.94 8.25
N THR A 112 -8.85 2.97 7.41
CA THR A 112 -9.93 3.95 7.35
C THR A 112 -10.56 3.88 5.96
N THR A 113 -11.88 3.61 5.89
CA THR A 113 -12.61 3.61 4.63
C THR A 113 -13.65 4.70 4.61
N THR A 114 -13.84 5.32 3.44
CA THR A 114 -14.92 6.28 3.17
C THR A 114 -15.76 5.74 2.01
N CYS A 115 -16.99 5.35 2.31
CA CYS A 115 -17.96 4.81 1.36
C CYS A 115 -18.83 5.95 0.81
N LEU A 116 -18.84 6.11 -0.50
CA LEU A 116 -19.60 7.10 -1.25
C LEU A 116 -20.49 6.39 -2.27
N PRO A 117 -21.51 7.07 -2.84
CA PRO A 117 -22.21 6.50 -3.99
C PRO A 117 -21.23 6.18 -5.11
N GLY A 118 -21.22 4.93 -5.55
CA GLY A 118 -20.39 4.47 -6.65
C GLY A 118 -18.88 4.30 -6.37
N LYS A 119 -18.39 4.53 -5.15
CA LYS A 119 -16.97 4.39 -4.85
C LYS A 119 -16.63 4.20 -3.38
N CYS A 120 -15.47 3.64 -3.11
CA CYS A 120 -14.89 3.51 -1.78
C CYS A 120 -13.43 3.96 -1.79
N ASN A 121 -13.05 4.83 -0.85
CA ASN A 121 -11.64 5.15 -0.59
C ASN A 121 -11.19 4.37 0.64
N MET A 122 -10.02 3.72 0.56
CA MET A 122 -9.40 3.01 1.67
C MET A 122 -8.00 3.57 1.93
N ASN A 123 -7.75 3.93 3.17
CA ASN A 123 -6.45 4.34 3.67
C ASN A 123 -5.93 3.30 4.65
N ILE A 124 -4.64 2.97 4.52
CA ILE A 124 -3.86 2.22 5.52
C ILE A 124 -2.88 3.21 6.13
N GLU A 125 -3.01 3.46 7.41
CA GLU A 125 -2.30 4.52 8.12
C GLU A 125 -1.97 4.12 9.55
N ARG A 126 -1.24 4.97 10.29
CA ARG A 126 -0.83 4.71 11.68
C ARG A 126 -0.14 3.36 11.81
N ILE A 127 0.81 3.11 10.90
CA ILE A 127 1.55 1.85 10.85
C ILE A 127 2.69 1.90 11.86
N TYR A 128 2.75 0.87 12.72
CA TYR A 128 3.79 0.67 13.73
C TYR A 128 4.29 -0.77 13.67
N TYR A 129 5.52 -0.97 14.13
CA TYR A 129 6.09 -2.32 14.28
C TYR A 129 6.48 -2.57 15.73
N ASP A 130 6.19 -3.77 16.22
CA ASP A 130 6.88 -4.34 17.38
C ASP A 130 7.89 -5.34 16.82
N TYR A 131 9.18 -5.11 17.05
CA TYR A 131 10.25 -5.94 16.53
C TYR A 131 11.33 -6.16 17.58
N GLU A 132 11.67 -7.43 17.85
CA GLU A 132 12.57 -7.83 18.90
C GLU A 132 12.17 -7.24 20.27
N LYS A 133 13.00 -6.37 20.84
CA LYS A 133 12.75 -5.68 22.12
C LYS A 133 12.08 -4.33 21.97
N GLU A 134 12.07 -3.77 20.76
CA GLU A 134 11.50 -2.45 20.50
C GLU A 134 10.00 -2.55 20.20
N LYS A 135 9.25 -1.60 20.74
CA LYS A 135 7.80 -1.54 20.62
C LYS A 135 7.37 -0.21 19.99
N ARG A 136 6.31 -0.27 19.18
CA ARG A 136 5.70 0.89 18.53
C ARG A 136 6.68 1.73 17.68
N ILE A 137 7.58 1.06 16.94
CA ILE A 137 8.46 1.71 15.98
C ILE A 137 7.57 2.24 14.83
N PRO A 138 7.47 3.56 14.59
CA PRO A 138 6.59 4.09 13.55
C PRO A 138 7.14 3.79 12.15
N ALA A 139 6.25 3.60 11.19
CA ALA A 139 6.60 3.34 9.80
C ALA A 139 7.48 4.46 9.21
N GLU A 140 7.27 5.69 9.64
CA GLU A 140 8.05 6.85 9.23
C GLU A 140 9.55 6.71 9.53
N GLN A 141 9.92 5.92 10.55
CA GLN A 141 11.31 5.65 10.94
C GLN A 141 11.88 4.37 10.34
N GLN A 142 11.08 3.63 9.54
CA GLN A 142 11.49 2.33 9.02
C GLN A 142 11.42 2.24 7.50
N ILE A 143 10.37 2.78 6.87
CA ILE A 143 10.05 2.43 5.49
C ILE A 143 10.00 3.61 4.52
N THR A 144 10.16 4.86 4.98
CA THR A 144 10.16 6.03 4.10
C THR A 144 11.34 6.01 3.12
N ASP A 145 11.25 6.82 2.08
CA ASP A 145 12.35 6.96 1.11
C ASP A 145 13.65 7.40 1.78
N LYS A 146 13.54 8.22 2.83
CA LYS A 146 14.69 8.72 3.59
C LYS A 146 15.38 7.62 4.39
N GLU A 147 14.63 6.70 4.98
CA GLU A 147 15.17 5.69 5.90
C GLU A 147 15.55 4.40 5.16
N ALA A 148 14.72 3.96 4.21
CA ALA A 148 14.85 2.64 3.59
C ALA A 148 15.54 2.64 2.22
N LEU A 149 15.87 3.80 1.65
CA LEU A 149 16.61 3.90 0.40
C LEU A 149 18.02 4.49 0.62
N ASN A 150 18.96 4.11 -0.24
CA ASN A 150 20.28 4.73 -0.29
C ASN A 150 20.16 6.21 -0.72
N LYS A 151 21.26 6.96 -0.60
CA LYS A 151 21.30 8.40 -0.88
C LYS A 151 20.76 8.75 -2.29
N ASP A 152 21.05 7.92 -3.27
CA ASP A 152 20.63 8.12 -4.67
C ASP A 152 19.24 7.55 -4.96
N LYS A 153 18.58 6.97 -3.96
CA LYS A 153 17.23 6.34 -4.03
C LYS A 153 17.10 5.21 -5.07
N THR A 154 18.22 4.60 -5.44
CA THR A 154 18.28 3.54 -6.45
C THR A 154 18.30 2.14 -5.87
N LYS A 155 18.53 2.01 -4.55
CA LYS A 155 18.66 0.72 -3.86
C LYS A 155 18.07 0.78 -2.46
N LEU A 156 17.54 -0.36 -2.01
CA LEU A 156 17.10 -0.56 -0.64
C LEU A 156 18.29 -0.63 0.34
N VAL A 157 18.16 0.00 1.49
CA VAL A 157 19.07 -0.17 2.63
C VAL A 157 18.77 -1.51 3.29
N TRP A 158 19.76 -2.36 3.47
CA TRP A 158 19.58 -3.75 3.89
C TRP A 158 18.72 -3.94 5.17
N VAL A 159 18.94 -3.10 6.19
CA VAL A 159 18.23 -3.22 7.48
C VAL A 159 16.74 -2.83 7.35
N TYR A 160 16.45 -1.69 6.70
CA TYR A 160 15.10 -1.13 6.58
C TYR A 160 14.36 -1.62 5.35
N GLY A 161 15.08 -2.01 4.30
CA GLY A 161 14.52 -2.49 3.04
C GLY A 161 13.59 -3.68 3.22
N LYS A 162 13.90 -4.61 4.13
CA LYS A 162 13.03 -5.75 4.42
C LYS A 162 11.66 -5.33 4.97
N PHE A 163 11.61 -4.32 5.85
CA PHE A 163 10.36 -3.77 6.36
C PHE A 163 9.56 -3.09 5.24
N ARG A 164 10.25 -2.26 4.43
CA ARG A 164 9.63 -1.57 3.31
C ARG A 164 8.97 -2.54 2.32
N VAL A 165 9.71 -3.51 1.82
CA VAL A 165 9.21 -4.53 0.88
C VAL A 165 8.00 -5.24 1.46
N LYS A 166 8.12 -5.79 2.66
CA LYS A 166 7.06 -6.57 3.28
C LYS A 166 5.82 -5.73 3.64
N THR A 167 5.99 -4.44 3.96
CA THR A 167 4.87 -3.55 4.22
C THR A 167 4.14 -3.18 2.94
N VAL A 168 4.84 -2.88 1.85
CA VAL A 168 4.22 -2.62 0.55
C VAL A 168 3.45 -3.84 0.08
N ASP A 169 4.06 -5.03 0.08
CA ASP A 169 3.38 -6.29 -0.27
C ASP A 169 2.13 -6.54 0.58
N PHE A 170 2.22 -6.29 1.88
CA PHE A 170 1.12 -6.45 2.83
C PHE A 170 -0.06 -5.51 2.51
N VAL A 171 0.24 -4.24 2.24
CA VAL A 171 -0.76 -3.22 1.89
C VAL A 171 -1.41 -3.54 0.55
N ASP A 172 -0.63 -3.92 -0.47
CA ASP A 172 -1.14 -4.32 -1.78
C ASP A 172 -2.04 -5.56 -1.69
N ALA A 173 -1.69 -6.51 -0.83
CA ALA A 173 -2.55 -7.65 -0.54
C ALA A 173 -3.87 -7.22 0.11
N LEU A 174 -3.87 -6.27 1.06
CA LEU A 174 -5.09 -5.73 1.68
C LEU A 174 -5.99 -5.06 0.64
N PHE A 175 -5.44 -4.21 -0.22
CA PHE A 175 -6.18 -3.56 -1.30
C PHE A 175 -6.77 -4.58 -2.27
N SER A 176 -6.00 -5.57 -2.66
CA SER A 176 -6.46 -6.63 -3.57
C SER A 176 -7.56 -7.50 -2.94
N HIS A 177 -7.47 -7.79 -1.65
CA HIS A 177 -8.50 -8.53 -0.92
C HIS A 177 -9.81 -7.74 -0.83
N LEU A 178 -9.76 -6.44 -0.53
CA LEU A 178 -10.95 -5.59 -0.54
C LEU A 178 -11.55 -5.56 -1.94
N GLN A 179 -10.75 -5.26 -2.96
CA GLN A 179 -11.20 -5.16 -4.36
C GLN A 179 -12.00 -6.40 -4.80
N LYS A 180 -11.47 -7.59 -4.52
CA LYS A 180 -12.15 -8.86 -4.82
C LYS A 180 -13.44 -9.03 -4.02
N ALA A 181 -13.44 -8.69 -2.74
CA ALA A 181 -14.59 -8.88 -1.86
C ALA A 181 -15.77 -7.98 -2.20
N ILE A 182 -15.52 -6.74 -2.61
CA ILE A 182 -16.57 -5.79 -2.99
C ILE A 182 -16.98 -5.88 -4.45
N GLY A 183 -16.22 -6.61 -5.28
CA GLY A 183 -16.46 -6.76 -6.71
C GLY A 183 -16.12 -5.49 -7.51
N ALA A 184 -15.15 -4.69 -7.04
CA ALA A 184 -14.69 -3.51 -7.76
C ALA A 184 -13.90 -3.91 -9.01
N ALA A 185 -14.14 -3.20 -10.11
CA ALA A 185 -13.38 -3.40 -11.34
C ALA A 185 -11.89 -3.09 -11.10
N PRO A 186 -10.96 -3.78 -11.78
CA PRO A 186 -9.56 -3.37 -11.78
C PRO A 186 -9.46 -1.95 -12.35
N ILE A 187 -8.79 -1.05 -11.63
CA ILE A 187 -8.50 0.28 -12.17
C ILE A 187 -7.49 0.08 -13.29
N THR A 188 -7.97 0.09 -14.55
CA THR A 188 -7.09 0.31 -15.68
C THR A 188 -6.57 1.73 -15.49
N ALA A 189 -5.25 1.92 -15.37
CA ALA A 189 -4.64 3.23 -15.21
C ALA A 189 -5.08 4.14 -16.37
N GLN A 190 -6.12 4.93 -16.14
CA GLN A 190 -6.40 6.05 -17.01
C GLN A 190 -5.40 7.13 -16.63
N VAL A 191 -4.42 7.32 -17.49
CA VAL A 191 -3.60 8.52 -17.52
C VAL A 191 -4.58 9.69 -17.66
N THR A 192 -4.85 10.37 -16.57
CA THR A 192 -5.59 11.63 -16.60
C THR A 192 -4.62 12.65 -17.20
N GLU A 193 -4.68 12.77 -18.52
CA GLU A 193 -4.11 13.89 -19.24
C GLU A 193 -4.84 15.14 -18.75
N THR A 194 -4.20 15.87 -17.86
CA THR A 194 -4.64 17.20 -17.43
C THR A 194 -4.59 18.10 -18.63
N ALA A 195 -5.74 18.31 -19.26
CA ALA A 195 -5.89 19.35 -20.29
C ALA A 195 -5.50 20.70 -19.67
N PRO A 196 -4.64 21.50 -20.32
CA PRO A 196 -4.28 22.82 -19.82
C PRO A 196 -5.52 23.72 -19.82
N LEU A 197 -5.83 24.29 -18.66
CA LEU A 197 -6.81 25.38 -18.52
C LEU A 197 -6.35 26.55 -19.41
N VAL A 198 -7.00 26.69 -20.54
CA VAL A 198 -6.91 27.91 -21.37
C VAL A 198 -7.59 29.03 -20.59
N ALA A 199 -6.80 29.87 -19.95
CA ALA A 199 -7.27 31.12 -19.37
C ALA A 199 -7.73 32.03 -20.48
N SER A 200 -9.03 32.17 -20.69
CA SER A 200 -9.59 33.20 -21.52
C SER A 200 -9.39 34.56 -20.84
N LYS A 201 -8.58 35.42 -21.45
CA LYS A 201 -8.50 36.85 -21.10
C LYS A 201 -9.86 37.49 -21.29
N PRO A 202 -10.34 38.33 -20.33
CA PRO A 202 -11.49 39.16 -20.61
C PRO A 202 -11.10 40.29 -21.56
N ASP A 203 -11.90 40.41 -22.64
CA ASP A 203 -11.83 41.49 -23.60
C ASP A 203 -12.34 42.80 -22.95
N VAL A 204 -11.42 43.76 -22.78
CA VAL A 204 -11.74 45.09 -22.27
C VAL A 204 -11.73 46.06 -23.47
N SER A 205 -12.76 45.98 -24.31
CA SER A 205 -13.04 46.99 -25.32
C SER A 205 -14.54 47.30 -25.36
N SER A 206 -15.01 48.10 -24.37
CA SER A 206 -16.19 48.97 -24.54
C SER A 206 -16.58 49.59 -23.19
N ILE A 207 -16.01 50.71 -22.89
CA ILE A 207 -16.67 51.69 -22.00
C ILE A 207 -16.57 53.05 -22.68
N PRO A 208 -17.70 53.77 -22.82
CA PRO A 208 -17.77 55.04 -23.53
C PRO A 208 -17.12 56.20 -22.81
#